data_49bf309cc92a8a0546326a9ab2cfeb2f
#
_entry.id   49bf309cc92a8a0546326a9ab2cfeb2f
#
_cell.length_a   1.000
_cell.length_b   1.000
_cell.length_c   1.000
_cell.angle_alpha   90.00
_cell.angle_beta   90.00
_cell.angle_gamma   90.00
#
_symmetry.space_group_name_H-M   'P 1'
#
loop_
_entity.id
_entity.type
_entity.pdbx_description
1 polymer ?
#
loop_
_entity_poly.entity_id
_entity_poly.type
_entity_poly.pdbx_seq_one_letter_code
_entity_poly.pdbx_strand_id
1 'polypeptide(L)'
;MSDPSKDTIRAHWKCFVACGIIVLSPFQYGLDFGLIGGLQAMPGFLKIYGYRAPETAIGWNISTTRQQLISSLMTLGAFISSSLAGFAAAKLGRRMCLWIACLLCAVANIIMMTTTHIVPLYIGRLLIGLANGYFMTFSQLYIQETSPAKYRGLFLSIFQFCTSFGTLIGTIIDWATAKRPDRSAYLIPLAIIYVVPAFLFVAMIFIPESPRWLILQGRYDDGLKSLKWLRPKNADVDKELNEIRDAINKEQETASGVGILDMFNNPVDRRRTLLSIGAVLLQAASGSMFIIAYKAYFFAMAKVDDPFAMSNVLSMAGLIAIIANSFIVVRYGRRRVLLINGLVISGCFQLIIAVTYDKNPGSHVTGRVLVALSCLYMMAYNGMIASYSWLVAGEMPSQRLRSYTFGVAAAIGFLGAWLITFTAPYFINPSSLNWGPRYGYIWFPSCIVSAIWVFFFLPEVKGRTLEEIDAMFNKKLPARHFRTHKLEGEAGGEAQGKSSVEVEVHEAEKV
;
A
#
# COMPACT_ATOMS: atom_id res chain seq x y z
N MET A 1 -8.99 -35.81 -6.81
CA MET A 1 -9.73 -34.56 -7.16
C MET A 1 -10.72 -34.29 -6.03
N SER A 2 -10.52 -33.23 -5.24
CA SER A 2 -11.46 -32.86 -4.18
C SER A 2 -12.72 -32.28 -4.82
N ASP A 3 -13.88 -32.70 -4.34
CA ASP A 3 -15.21 -32.28 -4.79
C ASP A 3 -15.33 -30.73 -4.71
N PRO A 4 -15.50 -30.02 -5.84
CA PRO A 4 -15.56 -28.54 -5.86
C PRO A 4 -16.74 -27.95 -5.08
N SER A 5 -17.75 -28.75 -4.76
CA SER A 5 -18.92 -28.33 -3.98
C SER A 5 -18.65 -28.13 -2.49
N LYS A 6 -17.51 -28.64 -1.99
CA LYS A 6 -17.13 -28.61 -0.56
C LYS A 6 -16.23 -27.44 -0.17
N ASP A 7 -15.72 -26.67 -1.13
CA ASP A 7 -14.78 -25.56 -0.93
C ASP A 7 -15.52 -24.20 -0.89
N THR A 8 -16.49 -24.09 0.01
CA THR A 8 -17.32 -22.91 0.20
C THR A 8 -16.72 -21.97 1.25
N ILE A 9 -17.01 -20.66 1.14
CA ILE A 9 -16.60 -19.62 2.12
C ILE A 9 -17.00 -20.03 3.55
N ARG A 10 -18.18 -20.66 3.73
CA ARG A 10 -18.63 -21.17 5.03
C ARG A 10 -17.70 -22.24 5.61
N ALA A 11 -17.07 -23.06 4.80
CA ALA A 11 -16.13 -24.09 5.28
C ALA A 11 -14.86 -23.46 5.87
N HIS A 12 -14.40 -22.35 5.31
CA HIS A 12 -13.18 -21.63 5.74
C HIS A 12 -13.44 -20.46 6.72
N TRP A 13 -14.60 -20.41 7.40
CA TRP A 13 -15.02 -19.26 8.20
C TRP A 13 -13.99 -18.82 9.25
N LYS A 14 -13.27 -19.75 9.90
CA LYS A 14 -12.21 -19.42 10.87
C LYS A 14 -11.04 -18.70 10.22
N CYS A 15 -10.63 -19.15 9.04
CA CYS A 15 -9.59 -18.45 8.27
C CYS A 15 -10.05 -17.05 7.86
N PHE A 16 -11.32 -16.90 7.44
CA PHE A 16 -11.89 -15.60 7.11
C PHE A 16 -11.96 -14.66 8.32
N VAL A 17 -12.32 -15.18 9.50
CA VAL A 17 -12.30 -14.42 10.76
C VAL A 17 -10.87 -14.00 11.11
N ALA A 18 -9.90 -14.91 11.08
CA ALA A 18 -8.51 -14.60 11.37
C ALA A 18 -7.94 -13.53 10.42
N CYS A 19 -8.09 -13.72 9.11
CA CYS A 19 -7.66 -12.74 8.12
C CYS A 19 -8.43 -11.41 8.25
N GLY A 20 -9.75 -11.47 8.54
CA GLY A 20 -10.59 -10.29 8.74
C GLY A 20 -10.16 -9.44 9.94
N ILE A 21 -9.74 -10.08 11.04
CA ILE A 21 -9.17 -9.37 12.19
C ILE A 21 -7.84 -8.73 11.82
N ILE A 22 -6.95 -9.48 11.16
CA ILE A 22 -5.62 -8.97 10.77
C ILE A 22 -5.71 -7.81 9.77
N VAL A 23 -6.71 -7.79 8.89
CA VAL A 23 -6.96 -6.70 7.92
C VAL A 23 -7.30 -5.37 8.61
N LEU A 24 -7.67 -5.36 9.89
CA LEU A 24 -7.78 -4.11 10.65
C LEU A 24 -6.42 -3.40 10.89
N SER A 25 -5.29 -4.10 10.73
CA SER A 25 -3.97 -3.47 10.82
C SER A 25 -3.74 -2.44 9.69
N PRO A 26 -3.95 -2.73 8.40
CA PRO A 26 -3.89 -1.71 7.35
C PRO A 26 -4.98 -0.62 7.49
N PHE A 27 -6.14 -0.93 8.06
CA PHE A 27 -7.13 0.09 8.43
C PHE A 27 -6.55 1.08 9.43
N GLN A 28 -5.83 0.61 10.48
CA GLN A 28 -5.16 1.47 11.46
C GLN A 28 -4.12 2.39 10.81
N TYR A 29 -3.31 1.85 9.90
CA TYR A 29 -2.37 2.66 9.13
C TYR A 29 -3.07 3.77 8.34
N GLY A 30 -4.16 3.42 7.64
CA GLY A 30 -4.97 4.40 6.90
C GLY A 30 -5.60 5.45 7.80
N LEU A 31 -6.13 5.05 8.95
CA LEU A 31 -6.73 5.93 9.95
C LEU A 31 -5.73 7.00 10.42
N ASP A 32 -4.52 6.58 10.79
CA ASP A 32 -3.48 7.51 11.25
C ASP A 32 -3.04 8.48 10.12
N PHE A 33 -2.91 8.01 8.89
CA PHE A 33 -2.64 8.88 7.74
C PHE A 33 -3.76 9.88 7.47
N GLY A 34 -5.01 9.47 7.66
CA GLY A 34 -6.18 10.34 7.53
C GLY A 34 -6.17 11.47 8.55
N LEU A 35 -5.93 11.12 9.81
CA LEU A 35 -5.94 12.05 10.95
C LEU A 35 -4.82 13.08 10.87
N ILE A 36 -3.57 12.69 10.58
CA ILE A 36 -2.45 13.64 10.61
C ILE A 36 -2.57 14.75 9.58
N GLY A 37 -3.21 14.46 8.46
CA GLY A 37 -3.46 15.45 7.40
C GLY A 37 -4.38 16.57 7.85
N GLY A 38 -5.33 16.28 8.74
CA GLY A 38 -6.26 17.25 9.29
C GLY A 38 -5.74 17.97 10.52
N LEU A 39 -5.02 17.30 11.43
CA LEU A 39 -4.51 17.92 12.67
C LEU A 39 -3.74 19.21 12.41
N GLN A 40 -2.94 19.27 11.35
CA GLN A 40 -2.12 20.42 10.98
C GLN A 40 -2.91 21.62 10.42
N ALA A 41 -4.19 21.43 10.14
CA ALA A 41 -5.11 22.48 9.73
C ALA A 41 -6.10 22.88 10.85
N MET A 42 -6.09 22.21 12.00
CA MET A 42 -7.02 22.48 13.11
C MET A 42 -6.54 23.66 13.96
N PRO A 43 -7.37 24.70 14.18
CA PRO A 43 -7.01 25.82 15.05
C PRO A 43 -6.63 25.39 16.46
N GLY A 44 -7.31 24.39 17.05
CA GLY A 44 -7.00 23.86 18.39
C GLY A 44 -5.60 23.25 18.50
N PHE A 45 -5.10 22.62 17.45
CA PHE A 45 -3.74 22.08 17.35
C PHE A 45 -2.71 23.20 17.11
N LEU A 46 -3.02 24.12 16.19
CA LEU A 46 -2.12 25.22 15.81
C LEU A 46 -1.91 26.23 16.94
N LYS A 47 -2.88 26.42 17.85
CA LYS A 47 -2.72 27.26 19.05
C LYS A 47 -1.60 26.76 19.99
N ILE A 48 -1.31 25.47 19.99
CA ILE A 48 -0.31 24.86 20.89
C ILE A 48 1.02 24.70 20.19
N TYR A 49 1.00 24.19 18.96
CA TYR A 49 2.22 23.80 18.23
C TYR A 49 2.61 24.80 17.11
N GLY A 50 1.74 25.77 16.81
CA GLY A 50 1.95 26.80 15.79
C GLY A 50 2.19 28.19 16.34
N TYR A 51 1.89 29.18 15.52
CA TYR A 51 1.96 30.61 15.83
C TYR A 51 0.79 31.36 15.17
N ARG A 52 0.51 32.56 15.67
CA ARG A 52 -0.59 33.40 15.14
C ARG A 52 -0.18 34.01 13.79
N ALA A 53 -1.01 33.84 12.76
CA ALA A 53 -0.77 34.30 11.40
C ALA A 53 -2.11 34.82 10.80
N PRO A 54 -2.51 36.07 11.12
CA PRO A 54 -3.80 36.63 10.71
C PRO A 54 -3.98 36.70 9.19
N GLU A 55 -2.87 36.68 8.42
CA GLU A 55 -2.86 36.72 6.96
C GLU A 55 -3.30 35.38 6.34
N THR A 56 -3.26 34.28 7.11
CA THR A 56 -3.71 32.97 6.62
C THR A 56 -5.22 32.78 6.81
N ALA A 57 -5.83 31.96 5.97
CA ALA A 57 -7.27 31.66 6.04
C ALA A 57 -7.70 31.05 7.38
N ILE A 58 -6.78 30.38 8.11
CA ILE A 58 -7.03 29.75 9.40
C ILE A 58 -6.80 30.75 10.56
N GLY A 59 -6.08 31.87 10.33
CA GLY A 59 -5.61 32.81 11.37
C GLY A 59 -4.43 32.29 12.22
N TRP A 60 -3.99 31.09 11.98
CA TRP A 60 -2.88 30.39 12.62
C TRP A 60 -2.07 29.64 11.57
N ASN A 61 -0.78 29.48 11.82
CA ASN A 61 0.11 28.71 10.95
C ASN A 61 1.12 27.93 11.79
N ILE A 62 1.80 26.97 11.16
CA ILE A 62 2.88 26.18 11.73
C ILE A 62 4.16 26.43 10.94
N SER A 63 5.32 26.46 11.62
CA SER A 63 6.59 26.62 10.90
C SER A 63 6.85 25.42 9.98
N THR A 64 7.44 25.70 8.83
CA THR A 64 7.74 24.66 7.80
C THR A 64 8.49 23.47 8.40
N THR A 65 9.51 23.71 9.23
CA THR A 65 10.28 22.63 9.88
C THR A 65 9.41 21.76 10.78
N ARG A 66 8.52 22.36 11.59
CA ARG A 66 7.60 21.59 12.44
C ARG A 66 6.65 20.75 11.59
N GLN A 67 6.10 21.35 10.55
CA GLN A 67 5.19 20.67 9.64
C GLN A 67 5.86 19.50 8.91
N GLN A 68 7.10 19.70 8.44
CA GLN A 68 7.92 18.66 7.84
C GLN A 68 8.12 17.48 8.79
N LEU A 69 8.58 17.71 10.01
CA LEU A 69 8.89 16.67 10.98
C LEU A 69 7.64 15.91 11.46
N ILE A 70 6.53 16.60 11.73
CA ILE A 70 5.28 15.96 12.18
C ILE A 70 4.79 14.91 11.17
N SER A 71 4.84 15.20 9.87
CA SER A 71 4.36 14.28 8.84
C SER A 71 5.41 13.25 8.43
N SER A 72 6.67 13.66 8.26
CA SER A 72 7.70 12.79 7.69
C SER A 72 8.26 11.77 8.68
N LEU A 73 8.32 12.08 9.98
CA LEU A 73 8.84 11.13 10.98
C LEU A 73 8.03 9.84 11.05
N MET A 74 6.73 9.90 10.77
CA MET A 74 5.91 8.71 10.67
C MET A 74 6.34 7.82 9.49
N THR A 75 6.53 8.39 8.31
CA THR A 75 6.98 7.61 7.14
C THR A 75 8.41 7.11 7.29
N LEU A 76 9.26 7.88 7.97
CA LEU A 76 10.63 7.45 8.33
C LEU A 76 10.58 6.26 9.30
N GLY A 77 9.72 6.30 10.31
CA GLY A 77 9.52 5.18 11.22
C GLY A 77 9.06 3.92 10.50
N ALA A 78 8.12 4.06 9.55
CA ALA A 78 7.65 2.94 8.74
C ALA A 78 8.76 2.38 7.84
N PHE A 79 9.62 3.23 7.27
CA PHE A 79 10.82 2.79 6.55
C PHE A 79 11.76 1.96 7.43
N ILE A 80 12.10 2.46 8.63
CA ILE A 80 13.00 1.78 9.55
C ILE A 80 12.43 0.42 9.96
N SER A 81 11.17 0.37 10.39
CA SER A 81 10.55 -0.86 10.86
C SER A 81 10.35 -1.89 9.74
N SER A 82 9.99 -1.46 8.53
CA SER A 82 9.86 -2.35 7.37
C SER A 82 11.21 -2.91 6.93
N SER A 83 12.28 -2.13 7.01
CA SER A 83 13.65 -2.60 6.71
C SER A 83 14.12 -3.66 7.71
N LEU A 84 13.72 -3.56 8.98
CA LEU A 84 14.05 -4.50 10.03
C LEU A 84 13.06 -5.68 10.16
N ALA A 85 11.93 -5.62 9.42
CA ALA A 85 10.86 -6.59 9.54
C ALA A 85 11.31 -8.04 9.27
N GLY A 86 12.25 -8.24 8.34
CA GLY A 86 12.79 -9.57 8.04
C GLY A 86 13.44 -10.25 9.24
N PHE A 87 14.24 -9.51 10.01
CA PHE A 87 14.87 -10.01 11.22
C PHE A 87 13.85 -10.29 12.33
N ALA A 88 12.90 -9.40 12.53
CA ALA A 88 11.82 -9.57 13.49
C ALA A 88 10.92 -10.77 13.12
N ALA A 89 10.56 -10.91 11.85
CA ALA A 89 9.77 -12.02 11.33
C ALA A 89 10.42 -13.37 11.59
N ALA A 90 11.72 -13.48 11.37
CA ALA A 90 12.45 -14.72 11.55
C ALA A 90 12.45 -15.20 13.00
N LYS A 91 12.60 -14.28 13.97
CA LYS A 91 12.76 -14.62 15.40
C LYS A 91 11.44 -14.66 16.17
N LEU A 92 10.55 -13.69 15.96
CA LEU A 92 9.41 -13.44 16.84
C LEU A 92 8.08 -14.00 16.29
N GLY A 93 7.99 -14.22 14.98
CA GLY A 93 6.73 -14.58 14.33
C GLY A 93 5.85 -13.38 14.00
N ARG A 94 4.72 -13.65 13.34
CA ARG A 94 3.85 -12.60 12.80
C ARG A 94 2.96 -12.00 13.88
N ARG A 95 2.41 -12.85 14.73
CA ARG A 95 1.54 -12.45 15.85
C ARG A 95 2.25 -11.60 16.89
N MET A 96 3.45 -12.03 17.32
CA MET A 96 4.25 -11.25 18.28
C MET A 96 4.62 -9.88 17.73
N CYS A 97 5.02 -9.81 16.47
CA CYS A 97 5.34 -8.54 15.84
C CYS A 97 4.14 -7.58 15.76
N LEU A 98 2.93 -8.11 15.51
CA LEU A 98 1.70 -7.31 15.55
C LEU A 98 1.34 -6.87 16.97
N TRP A 99 1.58 -7.69 18.01
CA TRP A 99 1.43 -7.25 19.40
C TRP A 99 2.41 -6.12 19.77
N ILE A 100 3.66 -6.24 19.33
CA ILE A 100 4.65 -5.17 19.50
C ILE A 100 4.19 -3.89 18.80
N ALA A 101 3.63 -4.00 17.61
CA ALA A 101 3.04 -2.86 16.89
C ALA A 101 1.90 -2.20 17.68
N CYS A 102 1.00 -2.98 18.27
CA CYS A 102 -0.08 -2.47 19.11
C CYS A 102 0.45 -1.72 20.35
N LEU A 103 1.46 -2.27 21.02
CA LEU A 103 2.08 -1.65 22.18
C LEU A 103 2.83 -0.35 21.79
N LEU A 104 3.61 -0.38 20.71
CA LEU A 104 4.30 0.81 20.19
C LEU A 104 3.30 1.92 19.83
N CYS A 105 2.19 1.55 19.17
CA CYS A 105 1.13 2.49 18.83
C CYS A 105 0.51 3.11 20.09
N ALA A 106 0.23 2.30 21.12
CA ALA A 106 -0.31 2.77 22.39
C ALA A 106 0.64 3.75 23.09
N VAL A 107 1.93 3.39 23.22
CA VAL A 107 2.93 4.24 23.86
C VAL A 107 3.13 5.55 23.09
N ALA A 108 3.23 5.48 21.76
CA ALA A 108 3.36 6.66 20.89
C ALA A 108 2.20 7.63 21.11
N ASN A 109 1.00 7.08 21.18
CA ASN A 109 -0.21 7.88 21.31
C ASN A 109 -0.36 8.48 22.71
N ILE A 110 0.05 7.79 23.80
CA ILE A 110 0.14 8.36 25.15
C ILE A 110 1.06 9.58 25.12
N ILE A 111 2.25 9.45 24.52
CA ILE A 111 3.20 10.57 24.42
C ILE A 111 2.57 11.75 23.68
N MET A 112 1.90 11.52 22.57
CA MET A 112 1.29 12.59 21.77
C MET A 112 0.11 13.27 22.47
N MET A 113 -0.67 12.55 23.28
CA MET A 113 -1.83 13.10 23.99
C MET A 113 -1.44 13.88 25.25
N THR A 114 -0.42 13.46 25.96
CA THR A 114 -0.02 14.05 27.26
C THR A 114 0.86 15.27 27.07
N THR A 115 1.57 15.40 25.95
CA THR A 115 2.50 16.49 25.71
C THR A 115 1.88 17.75 25.17
N THR A 116 2.49 18.89 25.50
CA THR A 116 2.26 20.21 24.88
C THR A 116 3.53 20.74 24.22
N HIS A 117 4.64 20.02 24.36
CA HIS A 117 5.91 20.35 23.76
C HIS A 117 6.11 19.62 22.42
N ILE A 118 6.81 20.27 21.50
CA ILE A 118 6.96 19.76 20.13
C ILE A 118 7.88 18.53 20.05
N VAL A 119 8.92 18.44 20.90
CA VAL A 119 9.91 17.35 20.83
C VAL A 119 9.30 15.98 21.14
N PRO A 120 8.53 15.81 22.25
CA PRO A 120 7.85 14.53 22.49
C PRO A 120 6.83 14.19 21.40
N LEU A 121 6.18 15.19 20.76
CA LEU A 121 5.32 14.94 19.62
C LEU A 121 6.09 14.29 18.45
N TYR A 122 7.31 14.75 18.17
CA TYR A 122 8.19 14.13 17.15
C TYR A 122 8.53 12.68 17.48
N ILE A 123 8.87 12.40 18.76
CA ILE A 123 9.14 11.04 19.22
C ILE A 123 7.89 10.16 19.05
N GLY A 124 6.72 10.66 19.44
CA GLY A 124 5.46 9.98 19.24
C GLY A 124 5.19 9.67 17.75
N ARG A 125 5.45 10.63 16.85
CA ARG A 125 5.30 10.44 15.40
C ARG A 125 6.25 9.37 14.82
N LEU A 126 7.48 9.32 15.31
CA LEU A 126 8.44 8.29 14.91
C LEU A 126 8.00 6.90 15.40
N LEU A 127 7.59 6.79 16.67
CA LEU A 127 7.14 5.52 17.27
C LEU A 127 5.87 4.98 16.59
N ILE A 128 4.89 5.86 16.28
CA ILE A 128 3.69 5.42 15.57
C ILE A 128 4.03 4.99 14.15
N GLY A 129 5.05 5.60 13.54
CA GLY A 129 5.60 5.18 12.25
C GLY A 129 6.20 3.77 12.33
N LEU A 130 6.99 3.46 13.35
CA LEU A 130 7.53 2.11 13.61
C LEU A 130 6.39 1.08 13.74
N ALA A 131 5.34 1.41 14.49
CA ALA A 131 4.16 0.57 14.63
C ALA A 131 3.46 0.33 13.29
N ASN A 132 3.27 1.38 12.51
CA ASN A 132 2.60 1.34 11.21
C ASN A 132 3.35 0.49 10.18
N GLY A 133 4.69 0.55 10.15
CA GLY A 133 5.48 -0.32 9.27
C GLY A 133 5.32 -1.81 9.65
N TYR A 134 5.24 -2.12 10.94
CA TYR A 134 4.94 -3.49 11.40
C TYR A 134 3.52 -3.90 11.07
N PHE A 135 2.52 -3.04 11.28
CA PHE A 135 1.13 -3.33 10.90
C PHE A 135 1.02 -3.66 9.41
N MET A 136 1.64 -2.89 8.53
CA MET A 136 1.58 -3.12 7.09
C MET A 136 2.32 -4.41 6.68
N THR A 137 3.53 -4.62 7.18
CA THR A 137 4.36 -5.75 6.76
C THR A 137 3.83 -7.08 7.30
N PHE A 138 3.54 -7.16 8.60
CA PHE A 138 3.18 -8.43 9.23
C PHE A 138 1.75 -8.86 8.96
N SER A 139 0.82 -7.93 8.78
CA SER A 139 -0.54 -8.28 8.36
C SER A 139 -0.56 -8.86 6.95
N GLN A 140 0.20 -8.29 6.03
CA GLN A 140 0.31 -8.80 4.67
C GLN A 140 0.95 -10.20 4.63
N LEU A 141 2.04 -10.40 5.39
CA LEU A 141 2.69 -11.71 5.52
C LEU A 141 1.76 -12.76 6.12
N TYR A 142 1.08 -12.42 7.22
CA TYR A 142 0.13 -13.34 7.86
C TYR A 142 -0.97 -13.76 6.89
N ILE A 143 -1.58 -12.83 6.19
CA ILE A 143 -2.63 -13.11 5.20
C ILE A 143 -2.11 -14.01 4.08
N GLN A 144 -0.92 -13.76 3.56
CA GLN A 144 -0.33 -14.56 2.48
C GLN A 144 -0.02 -16.00 2.91
N GLU A 145 0.37 -16.21 4.17
CA GLU A 145 0.76 -17.50 4.72
C GLU A 145 -0.41 -18.34 5.25
N THR A 146 -1.51 -17.71 5.66
CA THR A 146 -2.67 -18.39 6.26
C THR A 146 -3.81 -18.59 5.30
N SER A 147 -3.99 -17.68 4.31
CA SER A 147 -5.12 -17.75 3.39
C SER A 147 -4.94 -18.86 2.34
N PRO A 148 -6.01 -19.62 2.03
CA PRO A 148 -6.01 -20.55 0.90
C PRO A 148 -5.71 -19.83 -0.42
N ALA A 149 -5.01 -20.50 -1.35
CA ALA A 149 -4.59 -19.91 -2.62
C ALA A 149 -5.76 -19.29 -3.41
N LYS A 150 -6.94 -19.94 -3.38
CA LYS A 150 -8.18 -19.50 -4.03
C LYS A 150 -8.66 -18.11 -3.56
N TYR A 151 -8.51 -17.79 -2.26
CA TYR A 151 -9.05 -16.57 -1.64
C TYR A 151 -7.95 -15.52 -1.36
N ARG A 152 -6.68 -15.82 -1.61
CA ARG A 152 -5.55 -14.92 -1.33
C ARG A 152 -5.67 -13.57 -2.04
N GLY A 153 -6.08 -13.56 -3.31
CA GLY A 153 -6.31 -12.34 -4.07
C GLY A 153 -7.42 -11.46 -3.49
N LEU A 154 -8.49 -12.08 -2.98
CA LEU A 154 -9.59 -11.37 -2.32
C LEU A 154 -9.09 -10.65 -1.05
N PHE A 155 -8.35 -11.34 -0.19
CA PHE A 155 -7.81 -10.72 1.03
C PHE A 155 -6.82 -9.59 0.75
N LEU A 156 -6.00 -9.70 -0.28
CA LEU A 156 -5.11 -8.61 -0.70
C LEU A 156 -5.87 -7.39 -1.25
N SER A 157 -7.00 -7.60 -1.90
CA SER A 157 -7.88 -6.50 -2.32
C SER A 157 -8.56 -5.84 -1.13
N ILE A 158 -9.03 -6.63 -0.15
CA ILE A 158 -9.60 -6.13 1.12
C ILE A 158 -8.54 -5.35 1.91
N PHE A 159 -7.29 -5.76 1.90
CA PHE A 159 -6.17 -5.04 2.52
C PHE A 159 -6.07 -3.59 2.01
N GLN A 160 -6.04 -3.40 0.69
CA GLN A 160 -5.98 -2.06 0.09
C GLN A 160 -7.26 -1.25 0.34
N PHE A 161 -8.42 -1.90 0.28
CA PHE A 161 -9.70 -1.27 0.63
C PHE A 161 -9.69 -0.76 2.08
N CYS A 162 -9.27 -1.59 3.05
CA CYS A 162 -9.24 -1.22 4.46
C CYS A 162 -8.27 -0.08 4.74
N THR A 163 -7.11 -0.02 4.07
CA THR A 163 -6.20 1.13 4.16
C THR A 163 -6.91 2.43 3.75
N SER A 164 -7.58 2.43 2.60
CA SER A 164 -8.27 3.63 2.10
C SER A 164 -9.53 3.96 2.90
N PHE A 165 -10.23 2.96 3.40
CA PHE A 165 -11.38 3.13 4.28
C PHE A 165 -10.97 3.72 5.62
N GLY A 166 -9.84 3.26 6.19
CA GLY A 166 -9.26 3.86 7.39
C GLY A 166 -8.93 5.34 7.19
N THR A 167 -8.34 5.71 6.04
CA THR A 167 -8.05 7.10 5.70
C THR A 167 -9.32 7.95 5.62
N LEU A 168 -10.41 7.41 5.06
CA LEU A 168 -11.70 8.10 5.00
C LEU A 168 -12.27 8.31 6.42
N ILE A 169 -12.28 7.28 7.26
CA ILE A 169 -12.76 7.40 8.65
C ILE A 169 -11.93 8.43 9.42
N GLY A 170 -10.59 8.43 9.26
CA GLY A 170 -9.73 9.45 9.86
C GLY A 170 -10.12 10.87 9.46
N THR A 171 -10.36 11.12 8.18
CA THR A 171 -10.79 12.45 7.72
C THR A 171 -12.19 12.86 8.19
N ILE A 172 -13.11 11.90 8.35
CA ILE A 172 -14.45 12.16 8.94
C ILE A 172 -14.32 12.57 10.42
N ILE A 173 -13.45 11.89 11.18
CA ILE A 173 -13.17 12.23 12.57
C ILE A 173 -12.60 13.63 12.67
N ASP A 174 -11.64 13.98 11.83
CA ASP A 174 -11.06 15.32 11.74
C ASP A 174 -12.12 16.38 11.45
N TRP A 175 -12.97 16.14 10.46
CA TRP A 175 -14.08 17.07 10.15
C TRP A 175 -15.02 17.26 11.32
N ALA A 176 -15.37 16.19 12.04
CA ALA A 176 -16.27 16.27 13.20
C ALA A 176 -15.68 17.04 14.38
N THR A 177 -14.35 17.09 14.49
CA THR A 177 -13.65 17.70 15.64
C THR A 177 -12.97 19.03 15.31
N ALA A 178 -12.74 19.34 14.03
CA ALA A 178 -11.98 20.52 13.58
C ALA A 178 -12.50 21.87 14.10
N LYS A 179 -13.83 22.00 14.27
CA LYS A 179 -14.47 23.25 14.71
C LYS A 179 -14.35 23.50 16.22
N ARG A 180 -13.80 22.57 17.00
CA ARG A 180 -13.65 22.76 18.45
C ARG A 180 -12.53 23.76 18.74
N PRO A 181 -12.75 24.73 19.66
CA PRO A 181 -11.78 25.81 19.91
C PRO A 181 -10.62 25.40 20.83
N ASP A 182 -10.74 24.28 21.52
CA ASP A 182 -9.87 23.81 22.59
C ASP A 182 -9.08 22.57 22.17
N ARG A 183 -8.29 22.03 23.12
CA ARG A 183 -7.46 20.82 22.88
C ARG A 183 -8.23 19.60 22.44
N SER A 184 -9.54 19.52 22.75
CA SER A 184 -10.38 18.39 22.36
C SER A 184 -10.44 18.20 20.84
N ALA A 185 -10.16 19.25 20.05
CA ALA A 185 -10.09 19.17 18.59
C ALA A 185 -9.13 18.09 18.10
N TYR A 186 -7.95 17.96 18.70
CA TYR A 186 -6.95 16.97 18.30
C TYR A 186 -6.82 15.79 19.26
N LEU A 187 -7.22 15.95 20.55
CA LEU A 187 -7.15 14.84 21.51
C LEU A 187 -8.18 13.76 21.22
N ILE A 188 -9.38 14.12 20.73
CA ILE A 188 -10.40 13.11 20.36
C ILE A 188 -9.93 12.26 19.19
N PRO A 189 -9.44 12.81 18.04
CA PRO A 189 -8.82 12.01 16.99
C PRO A 189 -7.72 11.08 17.49
N LEU A 190 -6.82 11.58 18.34
CA LEU A 190 -5.74 10.76 18.92
C LEU A 190 -6.30 9.66 19.83
N ALA A 191 -7.34 9.92 20.63
CA ALA A 191 -7.97 8.90 21.47
C ALA A 191 -8.59 7.76 20.65
N ILE A 192 -9.14 8.06 19.48
CA ILE A 192 -9.75 7.06 18.59
C ILE A 192 -8.68 6.11 18.01
N ILE A 193 -7.43 6.56 17.89
CA ILE A 193 -6.32 5.68 17.44
C ILE A 193 -6.13 4.46 18.34
N TYR A 194 -6.53 4.48 19.62
CA TYR A 194 -6.42 3.33 20.51
C TYR A 194 -7.40 2.20 20.19
N VAL A 195 -8.54 2.49 19.56
CA VAL A 195 -9.65 1.54 19.40
C VAL A 195 -9.20 0.29 18.63
N VAL A 196 -8.56 0.50 17.48
CA VAL A 196 -8.15 -0.62 16.62
C VAL A 196 -7.01 -1.43 17.20
N PRO A 197 -5.89 -0.83 17.68
CA PRO A 197 -4.82 -1.60 18.33
C PRO A 197 -5.29 -2.33 19.59
N ALA A 198 -6.17 -1.75 20.40
CA ALA A 198 -6.72 -2.43 21.57
C ALA A 198 -7.56 -3.67 21.18
N PHE A 199 -8.42 -3.51 20.18
CA PHE A 199 -9.20 -4.63 19.65
C PHE A 199 -8.28 -5.71 19.05
N LEU A 200 -7.30 -5.33 18.23
CA LEU A 200 -6.33 -6.25 17.64
C LEU A 200 -5.53 -6.99 18.72
N PHE A 201 -5.07 -6.29 19.75
CA PHE A 201 -4.29 -6.88 20.85
C PHE A 201 -5.06 -8.02 21.52
N VAL A 202 -6.34 -7.82 21.81
CA VAL A 202 -7.22 -8.84 22.42
C VAL A 202 -7.57 -9.93 21.41
N ALA A 203 -7.98 -9.57 20.22
CA ALA A 203 -8.44 -10.51 19.20
C ALA A 203 -7.34 -11.49 18.76
N MET A 204 -6.09 -11.04 18.71
CA MET A 204 -4.93 -11.89 18.38
C MET A 204 -4.64 -12.97 19.44
N ILE A 205 -5.20 -12.90 20.62
CA ILE A 205 -5.10 -14.01 21.62
C ILE A 205 -5.78 -15.27 21.07
N PHE A 206 -6.88 -15.10 20.34
CA PHE A 206 -7.72 -16.19 19.83
C PHE A 206 -7.31 -16.71 18.44
N ILE A 207 -6.38 -16.02 17.76
CA ILE A 207 -5.93 -16.39 16.41
C ILE A 207 -4.60 -17.18 16.52
N PRO A 208 -4.43 -18.28 15.77
CA PRO A 208 -3.18 -19.04 15.77
C PRO A 208 -2.06 -18.24 15.06
N GLU A 209 -0.80 -18.62 15.34
CA GLU A 209 0.36 -18.11 14.59
C GLU A 209 0.38 -18.69 13.17
N SER A 210 1.11 -18.05 12.26
CA SER A 210 1.29 -18.55 10.89
C SER A 210 1.82 -19.99 10.87
N PRO A 211 1.11 -20.92 10.20
CA PRO A 211 1.58 -22.32 10.10
C PRO A 211 2.91 -22.40 9.38
N ARG A 212 3.14 -21.61 8.34
CA ARG A 212 4.40 -21.58 7.59
C ARG A 212 5.58 -21.16 8.48
N TRP A 213 5.40 -20.15 9.34
CA TRP A 213 6.43 -19.72 10.27
C TRP A 213 6.73 -20.79 11.31
N LEU A 214 5.71 -21.45 11.85
CA LEU A 214 5.89 -22.53 12.82
C LEU A 214 6.70 -23.70 12.23
N ILE A 215 6.42 -24.07 11.00
CA ILE A 215 7.18 -25.11 10.26
C ILE A 215 8.63 -24.65 10.04
N LEU A 216 8.85 -23.39 9.64
CA LEU A 216 10.20 -22.81 9.48
C LEU A 216 11.03 -22.86 10.77
N GLN A 217 10.37 -22.78 11.94
CA GLN A 217 11.02 -22.89 13.27
C GLN A 217 11.17 -24.35 13.74
N GLY A 218 10.83 -25.34 12.91
CA GLY A 218 10.86 -26.76 13.29
C GLY A 218 9.74 -27.20 14.24
N ARG A 219 8.75 -26.33 14.51
CA ARG A 219 7.62 -26.57 15.41
C ARG A 219 6.45 -27.22 14.64
N TYR A 220 6.65 -28.42 14.14
CA TYR A 220 5.71 -29.10 13.24
C TYR A 220 4.34 -29.37 13.90
N ASP A 221 4.31 -29.80 15.18
CA ASP A 221 3.07 -30.07 15.90
C ASP A 221 2.21 -28.83 16.07
N ASP A 222 2.81 -27.69 16.37
CA ASP A 222 2.11 -26.43 16.49
C ASP A 222 1.66 -25.89 15.12
N GLY A 223 2.45 -26.14 14.06
CA GLY A 223 2.09 -25.86 12.68
C GLY A 223 0.84 -26.66 12.27
N LEU A 224 0.80 -27.95 12.62
CA LEU A 224 -0.35 -28.82 12.38
C LEU A 224 -1.60 -28.35 13.14
N LYS A 225 -1.47 -27.94 14.42
CA LYS A 225 -2.57 -27.37 15.21
C LYS A 225 -3.10 -26.09 14.57
N SER A 226 -2.20 -25.20 14.12
CA SER A 226 -2.56 -23.96 13.44
C SER A 226 -3.32 -24.24 12.14
N LEU A 227 -2.85 -25.17 11.31
CA LEU A 227 -3.54 -25.57 10.08
C LEU A 227 -4.90 -26.17 10.36
N LYS A 228 -5.02 -27.10 11.34
CA LYS A 228 -6.31 -27.68 11.75
C LYS A 228 -7.31 -26.62 12.24
N TRP A 229 -6.83 -25.56 12.86
CA TRP A 229 -7.69 -24.45 13.27
C TRP A 229 -8.18 -23.61 12.08
N LEU A 230 -7.29 -23.36 11.11
CA LEU A 230 -7.55 -22.50 9.94
C LEU A 230 -8.33 -23.20 8.82
N ARG A 231 -8.29 -24.51 8.75
CA ARG A 231 -8.89 -25.30 7.67
C ARG A 231 -10.20 -25.97 8.09
N PRO A 232 -11.05 -26.32 7.12
CA PRO A 232 -12.24 -27.12 7.36
C PRO A 232 -11.88 -28.49 7.97
N LYS A 233 -12.78 -29.05 8.75
CA LYS A 233 -12.59 -30.37 9.39
C LYS A 233 -12.29 -31.50 8.39
N ASN A 234 -12.73 -31.36 7.15
CA ASN A 234 -12.58 -32.37 6.09
C ASN A 234 -11.37 -32.11 5.16
N ALA A 235 -10.53 -31.09 5.46
CA ALA A 235 -9.34 -30.83 4.70
C ALA A 235 -8.23 -31.82 5.04
N ASP A 236 -7.48 -32.25 4.05
CA ASP A 236 -6.27 -33.06 4.24
C ASP A 236 -5.13 -32.16 4.70
N VAL A 237 -5.12 -31.91 6.01
CA VAL A 237 -4.17 -30.98 6.64
C VAL A 237 -2.76 -31.54 6.65
N ASP A 238 -2.61 -32.88 6.71
CA ASP A 238 -1.28 -33.52 6.71
C ASP A 238 -0.64 -33.39 5.34
N LYS A 239 -1.40 -33.51 4.27
CA LYS A 239 -0.92 -33.24 2.91
C LYS A 239 -0.50 -31.79 2.74
N GLU A 240 -1.31 -30.81 3.17
CA GLU A 240 -0.98 -29.38 3.11
C GLU A 240 0.29 -29.07 3.93
N LEU A 241 0.45 -29.69 5.10
CA LEU A 241 1.64 -29.56 5.94
C LEU A 241 2.91 -29.99 5.19
N ASN A 242 2.84 -31.17 4.52
CA ASN A 242 3.96 -31.68 3.73
C ASN A 242 4.27 -30.78 2.51
N GLU A 243 3.25 -30.30 1.81
CA GLU A 243 3.41 -29.36 0.71
C GLU A 243 4.12 -28.06 1.15
N ILE A 244 3.73 -27.51 2.33
CA ILE A 244 4.40 -26.33 2.90
C ILE A 244 5.86 -26.66 3.28
N ARG A 245 6.10 -27.81 3.87
CA ARG A 245 7.46 -28.27 4.24
C ARG A 245 8.35 -28.42 3.01
N ASP A 246 7.86 -29.09 1.98
CA ASP A 246 8.60 -29.31 0.73
C ASP A 246 8.89 -27.97 0.03
N ALA A 247 7.92 -27.05 0.02
CA ALA A 247 8.13 -25.70 -0.50
C ALA A 247 9.22 -24.94 0.28
N ILE A 248 9.22 -25.03 1.62
CA ILE A 248 10.24 -24.42 2.47
C ILE A 248 11.62 -25.02 2.21
N ASN A 249 11.73 -26.35 2.15
CA ASN A 249 12.99 -27.04 1.86
C ASN A 249 13.55 -26.62 0.50
N LYS A 250 12.71 -26.60 -0.52
CA LYS A 250 13.08 -26.14 -1.87
C LYS A 250 13.53 -24.68 -1.89
N GLU A 251 12.85 -23.80 -1.13
CA GLU A 251 13.28 -22.41 -0.99
C GLU A 251 14.63 -22.30 -0.28
N GLN A 252 14.86 -23.06 0.79
CA GLN A 252 16.13 -23.07 1.52
C GLN A 252 17.27 -23.62 0.66
N GLU A 253 17.05 -24.69 -0.10
CA GLU A 253 18.02 -25.21 -1.06
C GLU A 253 18.34 -24.17 -2.14
N THR A 254 17.33 -23.51 -2.69
CA THR A 254 17.50 -22.49 -3.73
C THR A 254 18.13 -21.20 -3.18
N ALA A 255 17.89 -20.86 -1.91
CA ALA A 255 18.43 -19.69 -1.23
C ALA A 255 19.78 -19.95 -0.54
N SER A 256 20.20 -21.23 -0.44
CA SER A 256 21.51 -21.56 0.16
C SER A 256 22.64 -20.93 -0.66
N GLY A 257 23.43 -20.06 -0.01
CA GLY A 257 24.50 -19.30 -0.64
C GLY A 257 24.10 -17.98 -1.33
N VAL A 258 22.82 -17.55 -1.22
CA VAL A 258 22.35 -16.30 -1.82
C VAL A 258 22.34 -15.19 -0.77
N GLY A 259 23.12 -14.13 -0.99
CA GLY A 259 23.17 -12.94 -0.17
C GLY A 259 22.32 -11.79 -0.73
N ILE A 260 22.09 -10.78 0.11
CA ILE A 260 21.35 -9.57 -0.31
C ILE A 260 22.03 -8.85 -1.50
N LEU A 261 23.36 -8.93 -1.60
CA LEU A 261 24.12 -8.32 -2.69
C LEU A 261 23.94 -9.03 -4.03
N ASP A 262 23.51 -10.29 -4.05
CA ASP A 262 23.30 -11.06 -5.28
C ASP A 262 22.18 -10.48 -6.16
N MET A 263 21.31 -9.65 -5.56
CA MET A 263 20.32 -8.86 -6.31
C MET A 263 20.96 -7.93 -7.35
N PHE A 264 22.22 -7.55 -7.16
CA PHE A 264 22.94 -6.61 -8.04
C PHE A 264 24.11 -7.26 -8.81
N ASN A 265 24.58 -8.45 -8.40
CA ASN A 265 25.71 -9.15 -9.01
C ASN A 265 25.36 -9.67 -10.41
N ASN A 266 24.19 -10.29 -10.58
CA ASN A 266 23.74 -10.79 -11.88
C ASN A 266 22.98 -9.71 -12.67
N PRO A 267 23.32 -9.44 -13.94
CA PRO A 267 22.61 -8.45 -14.76
C PRO A 267 21.11 -8.69 -14.89
N VAL A 268 20.67 -9.95 -14.90
CA VAL A 268 19.23 -10.32 -14.96
C VAL A 268 18.54 -9.97 -13.66
N ASP A 269 19.10 -10.39 -12.53
CA ASP A 269 18.53 -10.10 -11.21
C ASP A 269 18.58 -8.61 -10.90
N ARG A 270 19.66 -7.91 -11.27
CA ARG A 270 19.77 -6.44 -11.16
C ARG A 270 18.67 -5.73 -11.94
N ARG A 271 18.39 -6.12 -13.18
CA ARG A 271 17.30 -5.57 -13.97
C ARG A 271 15.96 -5.77 -13.28
N ARG A 272 15.69 -6.95 -12.75
CA ARG A 272 14.44 -7.31 -12.04
C ARG A 272 14.29 -6.52 -10.74
N THR A 273 15.37 -6.36 -9.99
CA THR A 273 15.41 -5.57 -8.75
C THR A 273 15.11 -4.10 -9.04
N LEU A 274 15.75 -3.52 -10.04
CA LEU A 274 15.50 -2.12 -10.44
C LEU A 274 14.06 -1.91 -10.94
N LEU A 275 13.47 -2.89 -11.62
CA LEU A 275 12.08 -2.83 -12.06
C LEU A 275 11.11 -2.90 -10.87
N SER A 276 11.39 -3.74 -9.87
CA SER A 276 10.58 -3.84 -8.65
C SER A 276 10.64 -2.54 -7.84
N ILE A 277 11.83 -1.98 -7.62
CA ILE A 277 12.04 -0.70 -6.94
C ILE A 277 11.33 0.44 -7.70
N GLY A 278 11.55 0.53 -9.00
CA GLY A 278 10.94 1.55 -9.85
C GLY A 278 9.41 1.49 -9.81
N ALA A 279 8.82 0.28 -9.83
CA ALA A 279 7.38 0.12 -9.77
C ALA A 279 6.76 0.68 -8.48
N VAL A 280 7.40 0.47 -7.31
CA VAL A 280 6.92 1.05 -6.04
C VAL A 280 7.11 2.56 -6.02
N LEU A 281 8.24 3.06 -6.54
CA LEU A 281 8.53 4.50 -6.60
C LEU A 281 7.55 5.29 -7.47
N LEU A 282 6.81 4.66 -8.40
CA LEU A 282 5.78 5.34 -9.19
C LEU A 282 4.71 6.02 -8.31
N GLN A 283 4.42 5.46 -7.13
CA GLN A 283 3.49 6.09 -6.18
C GLN A 283 4.05 7.42 -5.66
N ALA A 284 5.30 7.42 -5.25
CA ALA A 284 5.99 8.63 -4.82
C ALA A 284 6.09 9.63 -5.99
N ALA A 285 6.54 9.19 -7.16
CA ALA A 285 6.73 10.03 -8.34
C ALA A 285 5.43 10.67 -8.88
N SER A 286 4.26 10.13 -8.54
CA SER A 286 2.96 10.72 -8.87
C SER A 286 2.59 11.96 -8.02
N GLY A 287 3.30 12.22 -6.92
CA GLY A 287 2.96 13.28 -5.98
C GLY A 287 1.82 12.94 -5.01
N SER A 288 1.37 11.70 -4.96
CA SER A 288 0.22 11.29 -4.14
C SER A 288 0.43 11.53 -2.64
N MET A 289 1.66 11.32 -2.15
CA MET A 289 1.98 11.48 -0.73
C MET A 289 1.77 12.92 -0.25
N PHE A 290 2.02 13.92 -1.12
CA PHE A 290 1.70 15.32 -0.85
C PHE A 290 0.20 15.52 -0.59
N ILE A 291 -0.66 15.08 -1.52
CA ILE A 291 -2.10 15.25 -1.38
C ILE A 291 -2.65 14.44 -0.20
N ILE A 292 -2.23 13.20 -0.02
CA ILE A 292 -2.72 12.35 1.08
C ILE A 292 -2.35 12.94 2.45
N ALA A 293 -1.11 13.39 2.62
CA ALA A 293 -0.61 13.86 3.91
C ALA A 293 -1.04 15.29 4.27
N TYR A 294 -1.36 16.14 3.28
CA TYR A 294 -1.58 17.56 3.51
C TYR A 294 -2.91 18.10 2.94
N LYS A 295 -3.84 17.23 2.52
CA LYS A 295 -5.09 17.61 1.83
C LYS A 295 -5.89 18.72 2.52
N ALA A 296 -6.13 18.60 3.83
CA ALA A 296 -6.90 19.60 4.57
C ALA A 296 -6.15 20.95 4.66
N TYR A 297 -4.86 20.91 4.93
CA TYR A 297 -4.00 22.09 4.95
C TYR A 297 -3.91 22.73 3.55
N PHE A 298 -3.74 21.93 2.52
CA PHE A 298 -3.70 22.37 1.12
C PHE A 298 -4.99 23.06 0.71
N PHE A 299 -6.17 22.48 1.01
CA PHE A 299 -7.45 23.09 0.72
C PHE A 299 -7.70 24.36 1.55
N ALA A 300 -7.26 24.39 2.81
CA ALA A 300 -7.36 25.59 3.65
C ALA A 300 -6.52 26.74 3.08
N MET A 301 -5.29 26.48 2.64
CA MET A 301 -4.42 27.49 2.01
C MET A 301 -4.96 27.94 0.65
N ALA A 302 -5.63 27.08 -0.09
CA ALA A 302 -6.31 27.42 -1.34
C ALA A 302 -7.66 28.14 -1.14
N LYS A 303 -8.02 28.47 0.11
CA LYS A 303 -9.27 29.16 0.49
C LYS A 303 -10.53 28.42 0.04
N VAL A 304 -10.55 27.12 0.14
CA VAL A 304 -11.74 26.28 -0.09
C VAL A 304 -12.71 26.46 1.08
N ASP A 305 -14.01 26.51 0.82
CA ASP A 305 -15.06 26.86 1.81
C ASP A 305 -15.06 25.98 3.07
N ASP A 306 -14.97 24.65 2.94
CA ASP A 306 -14.82 23.71 4.06
C ASP A 306 -13.72 22.68 3.72
N PRO A 307 -12.45 22.96 4.09
CA PRO A 307 -11.32 22.10 3.74
C PRO A 307 -11.44 20.66 4.28
N PHE A 308 -12.05 20.49 5.44
CA PHE A 308 -12.20 19.17 6.06
C PHE A 308 -13.31 18.36 5.37
N ALA A 309 -14.46 18.98 5.06
CA ALA A 309 -15.52 18.33 4.30
C ALA A 309 -15.02 17.91 2.90
N MET A 310 -14.28 18.80 2.21
CA MET A 310 -13.71 18.50 0.90
C MET A 310 -12.62 17.41 0.95
N SER A 311 -11.90 17.28 2.06
CA SER A 311 -10.98 16.17 2.32
C SER A 311 -11.70 14.82 2.44
N ASN A 312 -12.93 14.81 2.98
CA ASN A 312 -13.79 13.61 3.00
C ASN A 312 -14.25 13.24 1.59
N VAL A 313 -14.69 14.20 0.80
CA VAL A 313 -15.08 13.98 -0.60
C VAL A 313 -13.91 13.40 -1.40
N LEU A 314 -12.71 13.95 -1.23
CA LEU A 314 -11.48 13.44 -1.87
C LEU A 314 -11.18 12.00 -1.48
N SER A 315 -11.28 11.67 -0.19
CA SER A 315 -11.01 10.31 0.32
C SER A 315 -12.06 9.31 -0.16
N MET A 316 -13.34 9.72 -0.22
CA MET A 316 -14.45 8.93 -0.76
C MET A 316 -14.26 8.65 -2.25
N ALA A 317 -13.88 9.66 -3.05
CA ALA A 317 -13.59 9.49 -4.47
C ALA A 317 -12.49 8.45 -4.70
N GLY A 318 -11.42 8.50 -3.90
CA GLY A 318 -10.35 7.50 -3.92
C GLY A 318 -10.82 6.08 -3.57
N LEU A 319 -11.69 5.95 -2.58
CA LEU A 319 -12.26 4.66 -2.16
C LEU A 319 -13.16 4.05 -3.24
N ILE A 320 -14.03 4.85 -3.86
CA ILE A 320 -14.89 4.43 -4.99
C ILE A 320 -14.03 3.92 -6.14
N ALA A 321 -12.92 4.60 -6.44
CA ALA A 321 -12.02 4.16 -7.51
C ALA A 321 -11.37 2.79 -7.21
N ILE A 322 -11.01 2.49 -5.97
CA ILE A 322 -10.48 1.17 -5.56
C ILE A 322 -11.55 0.09 -5.76
N ILE A 323 -12.78 0.35 -5.35
CA ILE A 323 -13.89 -0.59 -5.53
C ILE A 323 -14.13 -0.85 -7.01
N ALA A 324 -14.26 0.20 -7.82
CA ALA A 324 -14.45 0.09 -9.26
C ALA A 324 -13.28 -0.67 -9.94
N ASN A 325 -12.04 -0.36 -9.53
CA ASN A 325 -10.86 -1.04 -10.04
C ASN A 325 -10.87 -2.54 -9.71
N SER A 326 -11.31 -2.95 -8.53
CA SER A 326 -11.38 -4.36 -8.15
C SER A 326 -12.25 -5.18 -9.12
N PHE A 327 -13.30 -4.60 -9.68
CA PHE A 327 -14.11 -5.25 -10.73
C PHE A 327 -13.45 -5.21 -12.10
N ILE A 328 -12.79 -4.10 -12.46
CA ILE A 328 -12.14 -3.90 -13.77
C ILE A 328 -10.90 -4.78 -13.92
N VAL A 329 -10.08 -4.89 -12.84
CA VAL A 329 -8.81 -5.66 -12.83
C VAL A 329 -9.02 -7.11 -13.21
N VAL A 330 -10.04 -7.74 -12.65
CA VAL A 330 -10.33 -9.15 -12.90
C VAL A 330 -10.58 -9.40 -14.39
N ARG A 331 -11.23 -8.48 -15.08
CA ARG A 331 -11.67 -8.66 -16.45
C ARG A 331 -10.71 -8.11 -17.52
N TYR A 332 -10.14 -6.91 -17.30
CA TYR A 332 -9.42 -6.16 -18.35
C TYR A 332 -7.98 -5.77 -17.99
N GLY A 333 -7.54 -5.93 -16.74
CA GLY A 333 -6.35 -5.30 -16.16
C GLY A 333 -5.03 -5.64 -16.84
N ARG A 334 -4.62 -4.88 -17.86
CA ARG A 334 -3.24 -4.83 -18.36
C ARG A 334 -2.45 -3.88 -17.47
N ARG A 335 -1.56 -4.41 -16.66
CA ARG A 335 -0.85 -3.66 -15.61
C ARG A 335 -0.06 -2.49 -16.16
N ARG A 336 0.70 -2.71 -17.22
CA ARG A 336 1.52 -1.69 -17.87
C ARG A 336 0.68 -0.56 -18.47
N VAL A 337 -0.40 -0.88 -19.16
CA VAL A 337 -1.28 0.12 -19.79
C VAL A 337 -1.98 0.98 -18.75
N LEU A 338 -2.46 0.35 -17.66
CA LEU A 338 -3.13 1.08 -16.58
C LEU A 338 -2.17 1.99 -15.83
N LEU A 339 -0.93 1.55 -15.57
CA LEU A 339 0.10 2.41 -14.97
C LEU A 339 0.44 3.62 -15.83
N ILE A 340 0.64 3.43 -17.15
CA ILE A 340 0.94 4.54 -18.08
C ILE A 340 -0.21 5.53 -18.11
N ASN A 341 -1.44 5.06 -18.32
CA ASN A 341 -2.62 5.93 -18.38
C ASN A 341 -2.85 6.64 -17.04
N GLY A 342 -2.70 5.92 -15.90
CA GLY A 342 -2.81 6.49 -14.58
C GLY A 342 -1.82 7.62 -14.34
N LEU A 343 -0.56 7.44 -14.72
CA LEU A 343 0.49 8.46 -14.58
C LEU A 343 0.21 9.68 -15.47
N VAL A 344 -0.12 9.47 -16.75
CA VAL A 344 -0.41 10.58 -17.67
C VAL A 344 -1.63 11.36 -17.20
N ILE A 345 -2.72 10.69 -16.86
CA ILE A 345 -3.96 11.34 -16.38
C ILE A 345 -3.69 12.09 -15.07
N SER A 346 -3.00 11.47 -14.12
CA SER A 346 -2.64 12.10 -12.84
C SER A 346 -1.76 13.34 -13.04
N GLY A 347 -0.76 13.25 -13.94
CA GLY A 347 0.09 14.38 -14.29
C GLY A 347 -0.71 15.52 -14.92
N CYS A 348 -1.59 15.23 -15.87
CA CYS A 348 -2.45 16.24 -16.49
C CYS A 348 -3.34 16.95 -15.47
N PHE A 349 -3.94 16.22 -14.52
CA PHE A 349 -4.75 16.87 -13.47
C PHE A 349 -3.90 17.76 -12.57
N GLN A 350 -2.69 17.35 -12.19
CA GLN A 350 -1.77 18.19 -11.41
C GLN A 350 -1.39 19.48 -12.16
N LEU A 351 -1.14 19.39 -13.46
CA LEU A 351 -0.86 20.57 -14.29
C LEU A 351 -2.07 21.51 -14.36
N ILE A 352 -3.27 20.96 -14.59
CA ILE A 352 -4.51 21.75 -14.68
C ILE A 352 -4.79 22.44 -13.33
N ILE A 353 -4.57 21.76 -12.19
CA ILE A 353 -4.69 22.33 -10.86
C ILE A 353 -3.77 23.54 -10.72
N ALA A 354 -2.49 23.42 -11.08
CA ALA A 354 -1.50 24.49 -10.97
C ALA A 354 -1.85 25.69 -11.86
N VAL A 355 -2.20 25.45 -13.13
CA VAL A 355 -2.58 26.52 -14.09
C VAL A 355 -3.88 27.22 -13.68
N THR A 356 -4.86 26.47 -13.20
CA THR A 356 -6.14 27.06 -12.75
C THR A 356 -5.94 27.99 -11.56
N TYR A 357 -5.09 27.60 -10.62
CA TYR A 357 -4.76 28.43 -9.46
C TYR A 357 -3.99 29.69 -9.87
N ASP A 358 -3.06 29.59 -10.82
CA ASP A 358 -2.28 30.74 -11.31
C ASP A 358 -3.15 31.83 -11.96
N LYS A 359 -4.19 31.44 -12.69
CA LYS A 359 -5.06 32.40 -13.39
C LYS A 359 -5.94 33.20 -12.43
N ASN A 360 -6.47 32.59 -11.37
CA ASN A 360 -7.38 33.23 -10.42
C ASN A 360 -7.13 32.76 -8.98
N PRO A 361 -6.03 33.18 -8.33
CA PRO A 361 -5.70 32.76 -6.99
C PRO A 361 -6.72 33.29 -5.98
N GLY A 362 -7.23 32.42 -5.10
CA GLY A 362 -8.10 32.79 -3.98
C GLY A 362 -9.58 33.04 -4.32
N SER A 363 -10.04 32.73 -5.55
CA SER A 363 -11.45 32.74 -5.91
C SER A 363 -12.16 31.47 -5.40
N HIS A 364 -13.41 31.62 -4.87
CA HIS A 364 -14.24 30.47 -4.48
C HIS A 364 -14.50 29.48 -5.63
N VAL A 365 -14.63 29.98 -6.85
CA VAL A 365 -14.81 29.14 -8.04
C VAL A 365 -13.54 28.30 -8.27
N THR A 366 -12.37 28.93 -8.18
CA THR A 366 -11.07 28.23 -8.28
C THR A 366 -10.96 27.15 -7.21
N GLY A 367 -11.34 27.43 -5.97
CA GLY A 367 -11.34 26.45 -4.89
C GLY A 367 -12.18 25.19 -5.22
N ARG A 368 -13.40 25.38 -5.72
CA ARG A 368 -14.29 24.26 -6.14
C ARG A 368 -13.70 23.44 -7.29
N VAL A 369 -13.13 24.10 -8.29
CA VAL A 369 -12.48 23.45 -9.41
C VAL A 369 -11.25 22.64 -8.95
N LEU A 370 -10.45 23.20 -8.03
CA LEU A 370 -9.30 22.49 -7.45
C LEU A 370 -9.72 21.23 -6.72
N VAL A 371 -10.81 21.25 -5.95
CA VAL A 371 -11.34 20.07 -5.27
C VAL A 371 -11.79 19.03 -6.29
N ALA A 372 -12.56 19.41 -7.30
CA ALA A 372 -13.04 18.49 -8.33
C ALA A 372 -11.87 17.81 -9.09
N LEU A 373 -10.89 18.60 -9.50
CA LEU A 373 -9.68 18.07 -10.16
C LEU A 373 -8.84 17.17 -9.24
N SER A 374 -8.75 17.51 -7.95
CA SER A 374 -8.06 16.69 -6.96
C SER A 374 -8.79 15.35 -6.74
N CYS A 375 -10.13 15.33 -6.78
CA CYS A 375 -10.91 14.08 -6.73
C CYS A 375 -10.64 13.20 -7.95
N LEU A 376 -10.65 13.77 -9.16
CA LEU A 376 -10.32 13.04 -10.39
C LEU A 376 -8.88 12.51 -10.37
N TYR A 377 -7.93 13.33 -9.88
CA TYR A 377 -6.55 12.89 -9.65
C TYR A 377 -6.51 11.70 -8.68
N MET A 378 -7.20 11.76 -7.54
CA MET A 378 -7.19 10.70 -6.55
C MET A 378 -7.84 9.41 -7.06
N MET A 379 -8.88 9.54 -7.91
CA MET A 379 -9.49 8.40 -8.59
C MET A 379 -8.50 7.74 -9.57
N ALA A 380 -7.78 8.52 -10.37
CA ALA A 380 -6.76 8.02 -11.29
C ALA A 380 -5.60 7.36 -10.51
N TYR A 381 -5.13 7.99 -9.45
CA TYR A 381 -4.06 7.45 -8.61
C TYR A 381 -4.44 6.12 -7.95
N ASN A 382 -5.54 6.08 -7.20
CA ASN A 382 -5.95 4.87 -6.46
C ASN A 382 -6.40 3.75 -7.42
N GLY A 383 -7.11 4.10 -8.49
CA GLY A 383 -7.61 3.12 -9.46
C GLY A 383 -6.53 2.52 -10.36
N MET A 384 -5.50 3.27 -10.71
CA MET A 384 -4.54 2.84 -11.73
C MET A 384 -3.09 2.77 -11.25
N ILE A 385 -2.64 3.62 -10.34
CA ILE A 385 -1.23 3.63 -9.91
C ILE A 385 -1.06 2.83 -8.63
N ALA A 386 -1.74 3.18 -7.55
CA ALA A 386 -1.55 2.58 -6.24
C ALA A 386 -1.79 1.07 -6.24
N SER A 387 -2.88 0.62 -6.89
CA SER A 387 -3.25 -0.79 -6.95
C SER A 387 -2.26 -1.65 -7.73
N TYR A 388 -1.65 -1.11 -8.80
CA TYR A 388 -0.78 -1.89 -9.68
C TYR A 388 0.71 -1.78 -9.36
N SER A 389 1.16 -0.71 -8.71
CA SER A 389 2.58 -0.53 -8.35
C SER A 389 3.09 -1.65 -7.45
N TRP A 390 2.37 -1.97 -6.37
CA TRP A 390 2.74 -3.06 -5.47
C TRP A 390 2.60 -4.44 -6.11
N LEU A 391 1.54 -4.63 -6.92
CA LEU A 391 1.32 -5.89 -7.62
C LEU A 391 2.49 -6.20 -8.55
N VAL A 392 2.85 -5.23 -9.40
CA VAL A 392 3.96 -5.38 -10.35
C VAL A 392 5.28 -5.56 -9.62
N ALA A 393 5.54 -4.78 -8.56
CA ALA A 393 6.76 -4.93 -7.76
C ALA A 393 6.92 -6.34 -7.17
N GLY A 394 5.83 -7.01 -6.81
CA GLY A 394 5.83 -8.39 -6.31
C GLY A 394 5.98 -9.46 -7.37
N GLU A 395 5.73 -9.14 -8.66
CA GLU A 395 5.84 -10.08 -9.78
C GLU A 395 7.18 -10.04 -10.50
N MET A 396 7.92 -8.93 -10.38
CA MET A 396 9.22 -8.74 -11.05
C MET A 396 10.36 -9.57 -10.45
N PRO A 397 10.47 -9.76 -9.13
CA PRO A 397 11.60 -10.47 -8.53
C PRO A 397 11.72 -11.91 -9.01
N SER A 398 12.97 -12.45 -9.12
CA SER A 398 13.21 -13.88 -9.31
C SER A 398 12.76 -14.66 -8.08
N GLN A 399 12.33 -15.91 -8.27
CA GLN A 399 11.88 -16.76 -7.16
C GLN A 399 12.97 -16.88 -6.08
N ARG A 400 14.23 -17.01 -6.50
CA ARG A 400 15.41 -17.10 -5.64
C ARG A 400 15.62 -15.90 -4.73
N LEU A 401 15.40 -14.69 -5.24
CA LEU A 401 15.69 -13.41 -4.55
C LEU A 401 14.43 -12.64 -4.13
N ARG A 402 13.25 -13.25 -4.27
CA ARG A 402 11.95 -12.56 -4.15
C ARG A 402 11.79 -11.81 -2.83
N SER A 403 12.12 -12.45 -1.71
CA SER A 403 11.97 -11.84 -0.38
C SER A 403 12.91 -10.65 -0.20
N TYR A 404 14.16 -10.76 -0.63
CA TYR A 404 15.13 -9.68 -0.55
C TYR A 404 14.74 -8.51 -1.47
N THR A 405 14.47 -8.80 -2.74
CA THR A 405 14.13 -7.77 -3.74
C THR A 405 12.85 -7.01 -3.38
N PHE A 406 11.80 -7.72 -2.98
CA PHE A 406 10.55 -7.07 -2.58
C PHE A 406 10.70 -6.28 -1.28
N GLY A 407 11.46 -6.80 -0.31
CA GLY A 407 11.77 -6.10 0.93
C GLY A 407 12.51 -4.77 0.69
N VAL A 408 13.55 -4.80 -0.17
CA VAL A 408 14.29 -3.59 -0.56
C VAL A 408 13.41 -2.63 -1.35
N ALA A 409 12.58 -3.11 -2.27
CA ALA A 409 11.64 -2.28 -3.02
C ALA A 409 10.63 -1.59 -2.10
N ALA A 410 10.09 -2.30 -1.12
CA ALA A 410 9.17 -1.74 -0.13
C ALA A 410 9.86 -0.67 0.75
N ALA A 411 11.06 -0.95 1.24
CA ALA A 411 11.85 0.01 2.01
C ALA A 411 12.12 1.29 1.21
N ILE A 412 12.58 1.18 -0.04
CA ILE A 412 12.83 2.35 -0.91
C ILE A 412 11.51 3.08 -1.24
N GLY A 413 10.38 2.37 -1.34
CA GLY A 413 9.05 2.98 -1.48
C GLY A 413 8.68 3.88 -0.30
N PHE A 414 8.89 3.41 0.95
CA PHE A 414 8.69 4.23 2.14
C PHE A 414 9.69 5.39 2.23
N LEU A 415 10.94 5.19 1.80
CA LEU A 415 11.92 6.27 1.71
C LEU A 415 11.49 7.35 0.71
N GLY A 416 10.95 6.96 -0.46
CA GLY A 416 10.36 7.88 -1.43
C GLY A 416 9.17 8.66 -0.86
N ALA A 417 8.28 7.97 -0.13
CA ALA A 417 7.16 8.60 0.56
C ALA A 417 7.63 9.58 1.64
N TRP A 418 8.67 9.22 2.41
CA TRP A 418 9.31 10.10 3.37
C TRP A 418 9.87 11.37 2.72
N LEU A 419 10.60 11.23 1.62
CA LEU A 419 11.21 12.37 0.92
C LEU A 419 10.15 13.38 0.49
N ILE A 420 9.02 12.91 -0.05
CA ILE A 420 7.93 13.79 -0.48
C ILE A 420 7.23 14.44 0.69
N THR A 421 6.89 13.68 1.73
CA THR A 421 6.25 14.25 2.93
C THR A 421 7.16 15.21 3.68
N PHE A 422 8.47 15.02 3.62
CA PHE A 422 9.45 15.93 4.20
C PHE A 422 9.62 17.22 3.37
N THR A 423 9.66 17.11 2.05
CA THR A 423 9.91 18.28 1.18
C THR A 423 8.67 19.10 0.89
N ALA A 424 7.47 18.48 0.86
CA ALA A 424 6.23 19.17 0.47
C ALA A 424 5.93 20.44 1.27
N PRO A 425 6.07 20.52 2.61
CA PRO A 425 5.79 21.74 3.36
C PRO A 425 6.66 22.92 2.95
N TYR A 426 7.89 22.67 2.49
CA TYR A 426 8.76 23.74 2.00
C TYR A 426 8.17 24.46 0.78
N PHE A 427 7.46 23.72 -0.08
CA PHE A 427 6.80 24.30 -1.26
C PHE A 427 5.44 24.92 -0.94
N ILE A 428 4.64 24.28 -0.07
CA ILE A 428 3.25 24.65 0.13
C ILE A 428 3.02 25.67 1.26
N ASN A 429 3.91 25.73 2.27
CA ASN A 429 3.70 26.57 3.44
C ASN A 429 3.95 28.06 3.09
N PRO A 430 3.03 28.97 3.50
CA PRO A 430 3.20 30.42 3.31
C PRO A 430 4.48 31.00 3.92
N SER A 431 5.02 30.39 4.98
CA SER A 431 6.30 30.81 5.59
C SER A 431 7.55 30.46 4.79
N SER A 432 7.40 29.73 3.68
CA SER A 432 8.52 29.33 2.78
C SER A 432 8.24 29.76 1.35
N LEU A 433 8.22 28.85 0.37
CA LEU A 433 8.00 29.22 -1.03
C LEU A 433 6.57 29.64 -1.37
N ASN A 434 5.60 29.26 -0.57
CA ASN A 434 4.16 29.59 -0.75
C ASN A 434 3.61 29.26 -2.16
N TRP A 435 4.04 28.13 -2.71
CA TRP A 435 3.55 27.72 -4.03
C TRP A 435 2.11 27.18 -3.98
N GLY A 436 1.71 26.58 -2.84
CA GLY A 436 0.39 25.98 -2.72
C GLY A 436 0.08 25.03 -3.88
N PRO A 437 -1.03 25.26 -4.63
CA PRO A 437 -1.41 24.43 -5.77
C PRO A 437 -0.43 24.44 -6.94
N ARG A 438 0.48 25.44 -7.07
CA ARG A 438 1.54 25.46 -8.07
C ARG A 438 2.54 24.31 -7.94
N TYR A 439 2.56 23.65 -6.80
CA TYR A 439 3.37 22.45 -6.59
C TYR A 439 3.08 21.35 -7.63
N GLY A 440 1.90 21.35 -8.24
CA GLY A 440 1.55 20.51 -9.38
C GLY A 440 2.48 20.62 -10.59
N TYR A 441 3.16 21.76 -10.79
CA TYR A 441 4.15 21.93 -11.86
C TYR A 441 5.34 20.98 -11.74
N ILE A 442 5.72 20.57 -10.53
CA ILE A 442 6.77 19.57 -10.30
C ILE A 442 6.26 18.15 -10.61
N TRP A 443 5.01 17.87 -10.27
CA TRP A 443 4.47 16.51 -10.40
C TRP A 443 4.08 16.15 -11.83
N PHE A 444 3.72 17.13 -12.67
CA PHE A 444 3.43 16.86 -14.07
C PHE A 444 4.64 16.25 -14.82
N PRO A 445 5.82 16.89 -14.89
CA PRO A 445 6.97 16.27 -15.56
C PRO A 445 7.42 14.97 -14.89
N SER A 446 7.32 14.85 -13.56
CA SER A 446 7.62 13.61 -12.84
C SER A 446 6.72 12.46 -13.30
N CYS A 447 5.43 12.69 -13.45
CA CYS A 447 4.47 11.70 -13.95
C CYS A 447 4.79 11.32 -15.42
N ILE A 448 5.12 12.27 -16.28
CA ILE A 448 5.45 12.00 -17.69
C ILE A 448 6.74 11.18 -17.80
N VAL A 449 7.81 11.57 -17.08
CA VAL A 449 9.07 10.79 -17.03
C VAL A 449 8.80 9.37 -16.53
N SER A 450 7.98 9.23 -15.49
CA SER A 450 7.57 7.93 -14.95
C SER A 450 6.78 7.10 -15.97
N ALA A 451 5.86 7.71 -16.72
CA ALA A 451 5.10 7.03 -17.77
C ALA A 451 6.02 6.56 -18.91
N ILE A 452 6.99 7.39 -19.31
CA ILE A 452 8.03 7.05 -20.30
C ILE A 452 8.87 5.88 -19.78
N TRP A 453 9.28 5.91 -18.51
CA TRP A 453 10.02 4.82 -17.90
C TRP A 453 9.21 3.50 -17.93
N VAL A 454 7.95 3.51 -17.52
CA VAL A 454 7.06 2.34 -17.60
C VAL A 454 6.94 1.83 -19.04
N PHE A 455 6.82 2.74 -20.00
CA PHE A 455 6.68 2.38 -21.42
C PHE A 455 7.93 1.68 -21.98
N PHE A 456 9.13 2.08 -21.60
CA PHE A 456 10.35 1.49 -22.15
C PHE A 456 10.83 0.26 -21.37
N PHE A 457 10.74 0.27 -20.04
CA PHE A 457 11.41 -0.71 -19.20
C PHE A 457 10.49 -1.75 -18.57
N LEU A 458 9.24 -1.40 -18.24
CA LEU A 458 8.35 -2.30 -17.53
C LEU A 458 7.69 -3.31 -18.50
N PRO A 459 7.90 -4.63 -18.32
CA PRO A 459 7.23 -5.64 -19.14
C PRO A 459 5.77 -5.85 -18.73
N GLU A 460 4.92 -6.25 -19.68
CA GLU A 460 3.57 -6.72 -19.38
C GLU A 460 3.59 -8.21 -19.08
N VAL A 461 3.23 -8.59 -17.86
CA VAL A 461 3.30 -9.97 -17.37
C VAL A 461 1.93 -10.58 -17.04
N LYS A 462 0.82 -9.92 -17.45
CA LYS A 462 -0.52 -10.42 -17.20
C LYS A 462 -0.72 -11.83 -17.81
N GLY A 463 -1.22 -12.76 -16.99
CA GLY A 463 -1.54 -14.12 -17.41
C GLY A 463 -0.32 -15.05 -17.54
N ARG A 464 0.87 -14.59 -17.14
CA ARG A 464 2.09 -15.41 -17.12
C ARG A 464 2.34 -15.97 -15.72
N THR A 465 2.84 -17.20 -15.66
CA THR A 465 3.33 -17.81 -14.41
C THR A 465 4.68 -17.21 -14.02
N LEU A 466 5.06 -17.38 -12.76
CA LEU A 466 6.37 -16.87 -12.28
C LEU A 466 7.53 -17.56 -12.99
N GLU A 467 7.38 -18.84 -13.32
CA GLU A 467 8.35 -19.64 -14.06
C GLU A 467 8.54 -19.12 -15.49
N GLU A 468 7.45 -18.80 -16.17
CA GLU A 468 7.47 -18.19 -17.50
C GLU A 468 8.16 -16.83 -17.49
N ILE A 469 7.86 -16.01 -16.48
CA ILE A 469 8.50 -14.71 -16.29
C ILE A 469 10.00 -14.89 -16.08
N ASP A 470 10.43 -15.88 -15.27
CA ASP A 470 11.84 -16.21 -15.05
C ASP A 470 12.53 -16.62 -16.35
N ALA A 471 11.91 -17.49 -17.13
CA ALA A 471 12.44 -17.93 -18.43
C ALA A 471 12.61 -16.75 -19.42
N MET A 472 11.63 -15.85 -19.48
CA MET A 472 11.69 -14.66 -20.36
C MET A 472 12.79 -13.67 -19.95
N PHE A 473 13.01 -13.46 -18.66
CA PHE A 473 14.10 -12.61 -18.18
C PHE A 473 15.47 -13.24 -18.44
N ASN A 474 15.62 -14.56 -18.25
CA ASN A 474 16.85 -15.29 -18.55
C ASN A 474 17.19 -15.25 -20.05
N LYS A 475 16.18 -15.28 -20.94
CA LYS A 475 16.35 -15.04 -22.39
C LYS A 475 16.67 -13.58 -22.73
N LYS A 476 16.77 -12.67 -21.73
CA LYS A 476 17.07 -11.24 -21.86
C LYS A 476 16.13 -10.47 -22.81
N LEU A 477 14.87 -10.90 -22.92
CA LEU A 477 13.92 -10.28 -23.83
C LEU A 477 13.68 -8.80 -23.51
N PRO A 478 13.52 -7.94 -24.53
CA PRO A 478 13.07 -6.56 -24.34
C PRO A 478 11.65 -6.51 -23.73
N ALA A 479 11.36 -5.52 -22.89
CA ALA A 479 10.08 -5.38 -22.18
C ALA A 479 8.84 -5.41 -23.10
N ARG A 480 8.99 -4.94 -24.35
CA ARG A 480 7.90 -4.88 -25.35
C ARG A 480 7.52 -6.26 -25.89
N HIS A 481 8.44 -7.24 -25.91
CA HIS A 481 8.24 -8.55 -26.46
C HIS A 481 7.68 -9.58 -25.48
N PHE A 482 7.63 -9.28 -24.17
CA PHE A 482 7.11 -10.19 -23.15
C PHE A 482 5.67 -10.67 -23.43
N ARG A 483 4.86 -9.81 -24.04
CA ARG A 483 3.47 -10.15 -24.37
C ARG A 483 3.33 -11.09 -25.58
N THR A 484 4.16 -10.90 -26.61
CA THR A 484 4.03 -11.60 -27.89
C THR A 484 4.86 -12.87 -27.97
N HIS A 485 5.78 -13.08 -27.01
CA HIS A 485 6.66 -14.25 -26.97
C HIS A 485 5.85 -15.49 -26.57
N LYS A 486 5.77 -16.48 -27.46
CA LYS A 486 5.25 -17.82 -27.14
C LYS A 486 6.37 -18.67 -26.61
N LEU A 487 6.18 -19.29 -25.46
CA LEU A 487 7.12 -20.27 -24.91
C LEU A 487 6.92 -21.61 -25.64
N GLU A 488 7.98 -22.37 -25.86
CA GLU A 488 7.98 -23.60 -26.63
C GLU A 488 7.01 -24.69 -26.15
N GLY A 489 6.52 -24.59 -24.90
CA GLY A 489 5.48 -25.47 -24.36
C GLY A 489 4.04 -25.14 -24.81
N GLU A 490 3.74 -23.90 -25.23
CA GLU A 490 2.43 -23.52 -25.76
C GLU A 490 2.26 -23.92 -27.24
N ALA A 491 3.36 -24.02 -27.99
CA ALA A 491 3.34 -24.45 -29.39
C ALA A 491 2.98 -25.95 -29.55
N GLY A 492 3.25 -26.78 -28.53
CA GLY A 492 2.88 -28.21 -28.54
C GLY A 492 1.41 -28.46 -28.19
N GLY A 493 0.81 -27.60 -27.35
CA GLY A 493 -0.59 -27.75 -26.93
C GLY A 493 -1.62 -27.33 -28.00
N GLU A 494 -1.32 -26.30 -28.79
CA GLU A 494 -2.19 -25.90 -29.91
C GLU A 494 -2.12 -26.85 -31.11
N ALA A 495 -0.98 -27.54 -31.31
CA ALA A 495 -0.82 -28.55 -32.35
C ALA A 495 -1.59 -29.85 -32.01
N GLN A 496 -1.56 -30.26 -30.73
CA GLN A 496 -2.34 -31.42 -30.27
C GLN A 496 -3.85 -31.14 -30.18
N GLY A 497 -4.27 -29.93 -29.79
CA GLY A 497 -5.68 -29.54 -29.75
C GLY A 497 -6.31 -29.39 -31.14
N LYS A 498 -5.54 -28.98 -32.16
CA LYS A 498 -6.05 -28.94 -33.56
C LYS A 498 -6.09 -30.30 -34.22
N SER A 499 -5.14 -31.17 -33.92
CA SER A 499 -5.17 -32.53 -34.48
C SER A 499 -6.27 -33.40 -33.89
N SER A 500 -6.63 -33.24 -32.63
CA SER A 500 -7.74 -33.97 -32.01
C SER A 500 -9.11 -33.48 -32.48
N VAL A 501 -9.26 -32.19 -32.74
CA VAL A 501 -10.54 -31.63 -33.27
C VAL A 501 -10.72 -31.98 -34.76
N GLU A 502 -9.66 -32.00 -35.57
CA GLU A 502 -9.75 -32.45 -36.97
C GLU A 502 -9.99 -33.96 -37.10
N VAL A 503 -9.51 -34.78 -36.16
CA VAL A 503 -9.83 -36.20 -36.15
C VAL A 503 -11.26 -36.49 -35.74
N GLU A 504 -11.80 -35.78 -34.72
CA GLU A 504 -13.22 -35.93 -34.30
C GLU A 504 -14.21 -35.43 -35.38
N VAL A 505 -13.88 -34.38 -36.13
CA VAL A 505 -14.74 -33.89 -37.22
C VAL A 505 -14.73 -34.84 -38.44
N HIS A 506 -13.58 -35.53 -38.71
CA HIS A 506 -13.51 -36.50 -39.82
C HIS A 506 -14.14 -37.87 -39.49
N GLU A 507 -14.27 -38.22 -38.21
CA GLU A 507 -15.03 -39.42 -37.82
C GLU A 507 -16.52 -39.17 -37.72
N ALA A 508 -16.97 -37.94 -37.44
CA ALA A 508 -18.40 -37.58 -37.44
C ALA A 508 -19.03 -37.41 -38.85
N GLU A 509 -18.21 -37.24 -39.90
CA GLU A 509 -18.69 -37.22 -41.29
C GLU A 509 -18.78 -38.60 -41.96
N LYS A 510 -18.39 -39.68 -41.24
CA LYS A 510 -18.40 -41.06 -41.77
C LYS A 510 -19.42 -41.98 -41.09
N VAL A 511 -20.28 -41.47 -40.28
CA VAL A 511 -21.46 -42.14 -39.73
C VAL A 511 -22.68 -41.39 -40.25
#